data_d081db420ad93c7d29150c603b39a274
#
_entry.id   d081db420ad93c7d29150c603b39a274
#
_cell.length_a   1.000
_cell.length_b   1.000
_cell.length_c   1.000
_cell.angle_alpha   90.00
_cell.angle_beta   90.00
_cell.angle_gamma   90.00
#
_symmetry.space_group_name_H-M   'P 1'
#
loop_
_entity.id
_entity.type
_entity.pdbx_description
1 polymer ?
#
loop_
_entity_poly.entity_id
_entity_poly.type
_entity_poly.pdbx_seq_one_letter_code
_entity_poly.pdbx_strand_id
1 'polypeptide(L)'
;MAKVLVYITYKQGILDPQGLSVKGALSSLGFRGVRDVRVGKYIEVELDESSPEELKARVEEMCRELLANPVIEDYRVELPGNNNHPTPPASDAQ
;
A
#
# COMPACT_ATOMS: atom_id res chain seq x y z
N MET A 1 -10.94 -11.03 -16.52
CA MET A 1 -10.73 -10.59 -15.15
C MET A 1 -9.57 -9.65 -15.08
N ALA A 2 -9.69 -8.63 -14.30
CA ALA A 2 -8.62 -7.66 -14.14
C ALA A 2 -8.17 -7.63 -12.69
N LYS A 3 -6.86 -7.52 -12.49
CA LYS A 3 -6.30 -7.45 -11.15
C LYS A 3 -5.87 -6.02 -10.87
N VAL A 4 -6.37 -5.45 -9.79
CA VAL A 4 -6.04 -4.10 -9.37
C VAL A 4 -5.26 -4.18 -8.07
N LEU A 5 -4.20 -3.40 -7.96
CA LEU A 5 -3.36 -3.43 -6.77
C LEU A 5 -3.66 -2.21 -5.91
N VAL A 6 -3.75 -2.43 -4.61
CA VAL A 6 -4.03 -1.35 -3.67
C VAL A 6 -2.94 -1.32 -2.62
N TYR A 7 -2.35 -0.16 -2.42
CA TYR A 7 -1.32 0.05 -1.40
C TYR A 7 -1.88 0.99 -0.35
N ILE A 8 -1.82 0.60 0.90
CA ILE A 8 -2.41 1.36 2.00
C ILE A 8 -1.36 1.62 3.04
N THR A 9 -1.19 2.88 3.43
CA THR A 9 -0.26 3.26 4.48
C THR A 9 -0.93 4.26 5.41
N TYR A 10 -0.39 4.41 6.61
CA TYR A 10 -0.89 5.44 7.51
C TYR A 10 -0.56 6.82 6.97
N LYS A 11 -1.44 7.77 7.23
CA LYS A 11 -1.18 9.15 6.87
C LYS A 11 0.00 9.69 7.63
N GLN A 12 0.60 10.73 7.09
CA GLN A 12 1.69 11.42 7.78
C GLN A 12 1.18 11.90 9.14
N GLY A 13 2.01 11.76 10.14
CA GLY A 13 1.66 12.20 11.48
C GLY A 13 0.89 11.18 12.31
N ILE A 14 0.43 10.11 11.69
CA ILE A 14 -0.26 9.05 12.42
C ILE A 14 0.77 8.05 12.91
N LEU A 15 0.64 7.64 14.15
CA LEU A 15 1.55 6.67 14.74
C LEU A 15 1.43 5.32 14.04
N ASP A 16 2.56 4.72 13.71
CA ASP A 16 2.63 3.42 13.09
C ASP A 16 3.36 2.47 14.04
N PRO A 17 2.63 1.76 14.89
CA PRO A 17 3.28 0.91 15.90
C PRO A 17 4.11 -0.22 15.28
N GLN A 18 3.65 -0.77 14.14
CA GLN A 18 4.40 -1.82 13.48
C GLN A 18 5.70 -1.29 12.90
N GLY A 19 5.65 -0.10 12.30
CA GLY A 19 6.84 0.53 11.77
C GLY A 19 7.86 0.81 12.87
N LEU A 20 7.39 1.27 14.01
CA LEU A 20 8.28 1.52 15.14
C LEU A 20 8.92 0.22 15.64
N SER A 21 8.15 -0.85 15.69
CA SER A 21 8.69 -2.13 16.13
C SER A 21 9.75 -2.65 15.17
N VAL A 22 9.51 -2.53 13.87
CA VAL A 22 10.49 -2.96 12.88
C VAL A 22 11.73 -2.12 12.97
N LYS A 23 11.57 -0.81 13.13
CA LYS A 23 12.72 0.08 13.25
C LYS A 23 13.58 -0.29 14.45
N GLY A 24 12.95 -0.54 15.58
CA GLY A 24 13.68 -0.95 16.77
C GLY A 24 14.39 -2.27 16.59
N ALA A 25 13.74 -3.22 15.95
CA ALA A 25 14.37 -4.51 15.71
C ALA A 25 15.57 -4.39 14.77
N LEU A 26 15.46 -3.55 13.74
CA LEU A 26 16.59 -3.35 12.84
C LEU A 26 17.78 -2.73 13.58
N SER A 27 17.50 -1.79 14.45
CA SER A 27 18.55 -1.19 15.26
C SER A 27 19.21 -2.21 16.15
N SER A 28 18.41 -3.08 16.75
CA SER A 28 18.95 -4.13 17.61
C SER A 28 19.81 -5.13 16.85
N LEU A 29 19.53 -5.30 15.57
CA LEU A 29 20.31 -6.21 14.74
C LEU A 29 21.56 -5.55 14.17
N GLY A 30 21.78 -4.28 14.48
CA GLY A 30 23.00 -3.61 14.05
C GLY A 30 22.89 -2.83 12.77
N PHE A 31 21.70 -2.70 12.21
CA PHE A 31 21.53 -1.88 11.01
C PHE A 31 21.54 -0.41 11.40
N ARG A 32 22.45 0.35 10.81
CA ARG A 32 22.57 1.75 11.12
C ARG A 32 21.96 2.57 10.02
N GLY A 33 21.58 3.79 10.35
CA GLY A 33 21.11 4.73 9.33
C GLY A 33 19.65 4.59 8.98
N VAL A 34 18.92 3.72 9.65
CA VAL A 34 17.49 3.58 9.41
C VAL A 34 16.78 4.72 10.12
N ARG A 35 16.26 5.66 9.33
CA ARG A 35 15.62 6.84 9.91
C ARG A 35 14.16 6.63 10.20
N ASP A 36 13.51 5.81 9.38
CA ASP A 36 12.08 5.62 9.53
C ASP A 36 11.70 4.30 8.89
N VAL A 37 10.65 3.71 9.38
CA VAL A 37 10.07 2.49 8.81
C VAL A 37 8.57 2.66 8.88
N ARG A 38 7.92 2.39 7.76
CA ARG A 38 6.47 2.44 7.70
C ARG A 38 5.96 1.11 7.21
N VAL A 39 4.95 0.59 7.88
CA VAL A 39 4.36 -0.69 7.52
C VAL A 39 2.96 -0.42 6.99
N GLY A 40 2.63 -1.03 5.88
CA GLY A 40 1.33 -0.85 5.29
C GLY A 40 0.78 -2.15 4.76
N LYS A 41 -0.29 -2.03 3.98
CA LYS A 41 -0.94 -3.20 3.40
C LYS A 41 -0.83 -3.17 1.89
N TYR A 42 -0.78 -4.35 1.32
CA TYR A 42 -0.80 -4.53 -0.12
C TYR A 42 -1.95 -5.49 -0.40
N ILE A 43 -2.91 -5.05 -1.21
CA ILE A 43 -4.11 -5.84 -1.48
C ILE A 43 -4.26 -6.01 -2.98
N GLU A 44 -4.57 -7.22 -3.41
CA GLU A 44 -4.86 -7.51 -4.81
C GLU A 44 -6.34 -7.79 -4.93
N VAL A 45 -7.01 -7.09 -5.84
CA VAL A 45 -8.44 -7.28 -6.05
C VAL A 45 -8.66 -7.66 -7.50
N GLU A 46 -9.32 -8.78 -7.73
CA GLU A 46 -9.66 -9.21 -9.08
C GLU A 46 -11.13 -8.93 -9.33
N LEU A 47 -11.40 -8.28 -10.46
CA LEU A 47 -12.75 -7.88 -10.80
C LEU A 47 -13.06 -8.31 -12.22
N ASP A 48 -14.36 -8.44 -12.49
CA ASP A 48 -14.81 -8.80 -13.83
C ASP A 48 -14.92 -7.62 -14.76
N GLU A 49 -14.70 -6.42 -14.28
CA GLU A 49 -14.80 -5.24 -15.12
C GLU A 49 -13.66 -5.18 -16.10
N SER A 50 -13.88 -4.49 -17.23
CA SER A 50 -12.84 -4.35 -18.22
C SER A 50 -12.48 -2.89 -18.47
N SER A 51 -13.34 -1.96 -18.18
CA SER A 51 -13.06 -0.54 -18.41
C SER A 51 -12.15 0.00 -17.34
N PRO A 52 -11.03 0.64 -17.68
CA PRO A 52 -10.14 1.18 -16.66
C PRO A 52 -10.83 2.19 -15.76
N GLU A 53 -11.74 2.99 -16.32
CA GLU A 53 -12.44 3.97 -15.50
C GLU A 53 -13.32 3.29 -14.46
N GLU A 54 -14.01 2.24 -14.87
CA GLU A 54 -14.87 1.53 -13.95
C GLU A 54 -14.08 0.77 -12.91
N LEU A 55 -12.96 0.18 -13.32
CA LEU A 55 -12.09 -0.50 -12.36
C LEU A 55 -11.62 0.46 -11.28
N LYS A 56 -11.15 1.63 -11.70
CA LYS A 56 -10.64 2.60 -10.75
C LYS A 56 -11.74 3.05 -9.81
N ALA A 57 -12.89 3.39 -10.36
CA ALA A 57 -14.00 3.89 -9.54
C ALA A 57 -14.46 2.85 -8.54
N ARG A 58 -14.57 1.60 -8.99
CA ARG A 58 -15.03 0.53 -8.11
C ARG A 58 -14.06 0.26 -6.98
N VAL A 59 -12.77 0.21 -7.30
CA VAL A 59 -11.78 -0.10 -6.29
C VAL A 59 -11.60 1.06 -5.33
N GLU A 60 -11.69 2.30 -5.83
CA GLU A 60 -11.64 3.44 -4.92
C GLU A 60 -12.81 3.45 -3.96
N GLU A 61 -13.97 3.06 -4.45
CA GLU A 61 -15.12 2.94 -3.56
C GLU A 61 -14.90 1.84 -2.52
N MET A 62 -14.34 0.70 -2.93
CA MET A 62 -14.00 -0.36 -1.99
C MET A 62 -13.04 0.13 -0.92
N CYS A 63 -12.06 0.94 -1.31
CA CYS A 63 -11.12 1.49 -0.34
C CYS A 63 -11.83 2.37 0.68
N ARG A 64 -12.72 3.22 0.22
CA ARG A 64 -13.43 4.12 1.13
C ARG A 64 -14.37 3.35 2.05
N GLU A 65 -14.99 2.28 1.53
CA GLU A 65 -15.99 1.57 2.31
C GLU A 65 -15.40 0.52 3.24
N LEU A 66 -14.29 -0.07 2.85
CA LEU A 66 -13.79 -1.21 3.62
C LEU A 66 -12.27 -1.33 3.69
N LEU A 67 -11.58 -1.18 2.57
CA LEU A 67 -10.18 -1.59 2.52
C LEU A 67 -9.25 -0.67 3.28
N ALA A 68 -9.56 0.61 3.33
CA ALA A 68 -8.73 1.58 4.02
C ALA A 68 -9.58 2.34 5.02
N ASN A 69 -8.95 2.83 6.07
CA ASN A 69 -9.61 3.72 7.00
C ASN A 69 -9.25 5.15 6.59
N PRO A 70 -10.16 5.89 5.94
CA PRO A 70 -9.79 7.18 5.39
C PRO A 70 -9.44 8.23 6.42
N VAL A 71 -9.73 7.99 7.67
CA VAL A 71 -9.37 8.93 8.72
C VAL A 71 -7.88 8.88 9.00
N ILE A 72 -7.29 7.69 8.99
CA ILE A 72 -5.89 7.51 9.39
C ILE A 72 -5.01 6.91 8.31
N GLU A 73 -5.59 6.51 7.17
CA GLU A 73 -4.81 5.83 6.12
C GLU A 73 -4.97 6.51 4.78
N ASP A 74 -3.90 6.49 4.01
CA ASP A 74 -3.93 6.86 2.60
C ASP A 74 -3.89 5.60 1.78
N TYR A 75 -4.37 5.66 0.54
CA TYR A 75 -4.29 4.51 -0.34
C TYR A 75 -3.91 4.95 -1.74
N ARG A 76 -3.33 4.02 -2.49
CA ARG A 76 -2.97 4.23 -3.87
C ARG A 76 -3.43 3.02 -4.66
N VAL A 77 -4.07 3.26 -5.80
CA VAL A 77 -4.61 2.21 -6.64
C VAL A 77 -3.81 2.14 -7.93
N GLU A 78 -3.38 0.92 -8.28
CA GLU A 78 -2.69 0.72 -9.55
C GLU A 78 -3.53 -0.20 -10.43
N LEU A 79 -3.84 0.28 -11.63
CA LEU A 79 -4.67 -0.47 -12.55
C LEU A 79 -3.83 -1.44 -13.37
N PRO A 80 -4.44 -2.50 -13.90
CA PRO A 80 -3.69 -3.44 -14.72
C PRO A 80 -3.22 -2.77 -16.01
N GLY A 81 -2.13 -3.29 -16.54
CA GLY A 81 -1.59 -2.75 -17.79
C GLY A 81 -0.73 -1.53 -17.63
N ASN A 82 -0.55 -1.06 -16.41
CA ASN A 82 0.30 0.09 -16.19
C ASN A 82 1.72 -0.41 -16.02
N ASN A 83 2.49 -0.32 -17.10
CA ASN A 83 3.83 -0.87 -17.08
C ASN A 83 4.86 0.06 -16.51
N ASN A 84 4.46 1.24 -16.15
CA ASN A 84 5.41 2.18 -15.62
C ASN A 84 5.52 2.16 -14.14
N HIS A 85 4.68 1.40 -13.47
CA HIS A 85 4.70 1.44 -12.03
C HIS A 85 5.92 0.70 -11.52
N PRO A 86 6.44 1.10 -10.41
CA PRO A 86 7.57 0.38 -9.85
C PRO A 86 7.11 -0.97 -9.36
N THR A 87 8.06 -1.82 -9.17
CA THR A 87 7.75 -3.09 -8.56
C THR A 87 7.17 -2.86 -7.21
N PRO A 88 6.46 -3.84 -6.67
CA PRO A 88 5.93 -3.70 -5.32
C PRO A 88 7.03 -3.38 -4.34
N PRO A 89 6.71 -2.64 -3.33
CA PRO A 89 7.75 -2.21 -2.40
C PRO A 89 8.60 -3.33 -1.86
N ALA A 90 8.00 -4.45 -1.64
CA ALA A 90 8.76 -5.54 -1.10
C ALA A 90 9.82 -6.04 -2.04
N SER A 91 9.56 -5.99 -3.31
CA SER A 91 10.52 -6.51 -4.24
C SER A 91 11.55 -5.49 -4.57
N ASP A 92 11.28 -4.25 -4.29
CA ASP A 92 12.24 -3.33 -4.58
C ASP A 92 13.34 -3.31 -3.68
N ALA A 93 13.15 -3.89 -2.65
CA ALA A 93 14.18 -3.86 -1.76
C ALA A 93 15.39 -4.18 -2.39
N GLN A 94 15.25 -4.21 -3.34
CA GLN A 94 16.20 -4.37 -4.02
C GLN A 94 17.10 -3.86 -4.06
#